data_351bf29eebcc3b8819ae9600e7fc2f9f
#
_entry.id   351bf29eebcc3b8819ae9600e7fc2f9f
#
_cell.length_a   1.000
_cell.length_b   1.000
_cell.length_c   1.000
_cell.angle_alpha   90.00
_cell.angle_beta   90.00
_cell.angle_gamma   90.00
#
_symmetry.space_group_name_H-M   'P 1'
#
loop_
_entity.id
_entity.type
_entity.pdbx_description
1 polymer ?
#
loop_
_entity_poly.entity_id
_entity_poly.type
_entity_poly.pdbx_seq_one_letter_code
_entity_poly.pdbx_strand_id
1 'polypeptide(L)'
;MLKIIVRSRSDASAVKHALAKFYGAEGYEVISLGGLRGSRLLEALCEELSKRDAYIVALLGREDIAGDITCPYMSPLATVVVMNKRKVRNARQHEIISAVNTGKSIIRSRVTWDPRHRVYRIGKCEGCRDLPYPKDEVSDPFLIYGDGVRKLSKVLGKEVRGSLLLVRRWAGEHIVFVKEEPAFRIRFSDDLDQPVTVLEERKAEVDRLEGVDLTKVAEGNKEVMEVMKEISVRYLRSLSGDPDNVVVPVSGGKDSAASLALAVSAFGNKNVTAVYVDTGVDFISNREVAEKLAKELSVRLVTVEAPVGTFLREGREPFPTHDNRWCTKLKQKALKEFLEGLHGTVTVVVGDREVESRGRSHAPYARREGRFTYLYPIKHWSTISVQVFNQLIGLPENPLYWEGFYRTGCYVCPSLRSWEIYVLLNSAKGIEKYVDDVKLFERFQRGLRKP
;
A
#
# COMPACT_ATOMS: atom_id res chain seq x y z
N MET A 1 -2.74 7.80 -12.59
CA MET A 1 -3.70 7.11 -13.47
C MET A 1 -3.03 5.91 -14.12
N LEU A 2 -3.76 4.85 -14.48
CA LEU A 2 -3.21 3.68 -15.17
C LEU A 2 -3.34 3.85 -16.67
N LYS A 3 -2.25 3.64 -17.42
CA LYS A 3 -2.24 3.56 -18.89
C LYS A 3 -2.00 2.13 -19.33
N ILE A 4 -2.86 1.63 -20.21
CA ILE A 4 -2.69 0.32 -20.84
C ILE A 4 -2.34 0.55 -22.30
N ILE A 5 -1.18 0.07 -22.73
CA ILE A 5 -0.71 0.19 -24.09
C ILE A 5 -0.91 -1.13 -24.79
N VAL A 6 -1.49 -1.11 -25.99
CA VAL A 6 -1.68 -2.29 -26.84
C VAL A 6 -1.29 -2.00 -28.28
N ARG A 7 -0.97 -3.03 -29.03
CA ARG A 7 -0.50 -2.87 -30.39
C ARG A 7 -1.53 -2.27 -31.34
N SER A 8 -2.80 -2.73 -31.30
CA SER A 8 -3.79 -2.38 -32.34
C SER A 8 -5.08 -1.81 -31.75
N ARG A 9 -5.87 -1.10 -32.57
CA ARG A 9 -7.20 -0.57 -32.19
C ARG A 9 -8.18 -1.67 -31.73
N SER A 10 -8.13 -2.85 -32.40
CA SER A 10 -8.98 -4.00 -32.01
C SER A 10 -8.60 -4.55 -30.64
N ASP A 11 -7.29 -4.57 -30.32
CA ASP A 11 -6.81 -4.97 -29.00
C ASP A 11 -7.23 -3.94 -27.94
N ALA A 12 -7.17 -2.64 -28.27
CA ALA A 12 -7.64 -1.56 -27.38
C ALA A 12 -9.14 -1.67 -27.08
N SER A 13 -9.96 -1.98 -28.08
CA SER A 13 -11.40 -2.20 -27.88
C SER A 13 -11.68 -3.36 -26.92
N ALA A 14 -10.99 -4.49 -27.09
CA ALA A 14 -11.13 -5.65 -26.20
C ALA A 14 -10.73 -5.33 -24.75
N VAL A 15 -9.61 -4.62 -24.56
CA VAL A 15 -9.13 -4.20 -23.24
C VAL A 15 -10.08 -3.20 -22.60
N LYS A 16 -10.53 -2.17 -23.33
CA LYS A 16 -11.51 -1.19 -22.82
C LYS A 16 -12.79 -1.88 -22.34
N HIS A 17 -13.31 -2.82 -23.13
CA HIS A 17 -14.52 -3.58 -22.76
C HIS A 17 -14.31 -4.40 -21.48
N ALA A 18 -13.18 -5.12 -21.37
CA ALA A 18 -12.87 -5.91 -20.18
C ALA A 18 -12.71 -5.04 -18.94
N LEU A 19 -11.99 -3.92 -19.02
CA LEU A 19 -11.77 -3.01 -17.92
C LEU A 19 -13.06 -2.32 -17.47
N ALA A 20 -13.88 -1.82 -18.40
CA ALA A 20 -15.12 -1.15 -18.10
C ALA A 20 -16.09 -2.06 -17.34
N LYS A 21 -16.17 -3.35 -17.72
CA LYS A 21 -16.98 -4.35 -17.03
C LYS A 21 -16.49 -4.67 -15.62
N PHE A 22 -15.17 -4.60 -15.40
CA PHE A 22 -14.55 -5.03 -14.14
C PHE A 22 -14.29 -3.88 -13.16
N TYR A 23 -13.76 -2.75 -13.65
CA TYR A 23 -13.37 -1.59 -12.83
C TYR A 23 -14.28 -0.37 -13.00
N GLY A 24 -15.29 -0.42 -13.90
CA GLY A 24 -16.02 0.76 -14.33
C GLY A 24 -15.28 1.51 -15.45
N ALA A 25 -15.79 2.67 -15.84
CA ALA A 25 -15.30 3.41 -17.02
C ALA A 25 -14.19 4.43 -16.71
N GLU A 26 -13.83 4.63 -15.44
CA GLU A 26 -12.98 5.72 -14.99
C GLU A 26 -11.63 5.24 -14.43
N GLY A 27 -10.64 6.14 -14.39
CA GLY A 27 -9.35 5.93 -13.71
C GLY A 27 -8.26 5.23 -14.52
N TYR A 28 -8.53 4.91 -15.79
CA TYR A 28 -7.54 4.33 -16.71
C TYR A 28 -7.70 4.85 -18.13
N GLU A 29 -6.62 4.73 -18.89
CA GLU A 29 -6.57 5.04 -20.32
C GLU A 29 -6.06 3.83 -21.10
N VAL A 30 -6.60 3.57 -22.29
CA VAL A 30 -6.12 2.52 -23.19
C VAL A 30 -5.66 3.12 -24.50
N ILE A 31 -4.38 2.96 -24.80
CA ILE A 31 -3.68 3.54 -25.95
C ILE A 31 -3.37 2.43 -26.96
N SER A 32 -3.65 2.69 -28.24
CA SER A 32 -3.28 1.81 -29.36
C SER A 32 -2.09 2.37 -30.12
N LEU A 33 -1.09 1.53 -30.40
CA LEU A 33 0.06 1.86 -31.25
C LEU A 33 -0.23 1.71 -32.76
N GLY A 34 -1.51 1.83 -33.17
CA GLY A 34 -1.90 1.90 -34.57
C GLY A 34 -1.71 0.62 -35.39
N GLY A 35 -1.39 -0.51 -34.78
CA GLY A 35 -1.14 -1.78 -35.48
C GLY A 35 0.29 -1.93 -36.03
N LEU A 36 1.22 -1.10 -35.55
CA LEU A 36 2.65 -1.16 -35.92
C LEU A 36 3.24 -2.57 -35.70
N ARG A 37 4.35 -2.86 -36.40
CA ARG A 37 5.06 -4.14 -36.32
C ARG A 37 6.59 -3.90 -36.42
N GLY A 38 7.37 -4.92 -36.01
CA GLY A 38 8.82 -4.89 -36.08
C GLY A 38 9.44 -3.72 -35.32
N SER A 39 10.46 -3.08 -35.88
CA SER A 39 11.19 -1.96 -35.25
C SER A 39 10.28 -0.77 -34.92
N ARG A 40 9.35 -0.42 -35.81
CA ARG A 40 8.40 0.68 -35.57
C ARG A 40 7.49 0.45 -34.36
N LEU A 41 7.09 -0.81 -34.14
CA LEU A 41 6.35 -1.15 -32.89
C LEU A 41 7.23 -0.95 -31.67
N LEU A 42 8.47 -1.42 -31.70
CA LEU A 42 9.41 -1.31 -30.58
C LEU A 42 9.72 0.16 -30.28
N GLU A 43 9.97 0.98 -31.27
CA GLU A 43 10.21 2.43 -31.12
C GLU A 43 9.02 3.12 -30.44
N ALA A 44 7.82 2.97 -31.00
CA ALA A 44 6.60 3.56 -30.41
C ALA A 44 6.29 3.02 -29.00
N LEU A 45 6.56 1.75 -28.76
CA LEU A 45 6.39 1.13 -27.44
C LEU A 45 7.37 1.73 -26.42
N CYS A 46 8.64 1.86 -26.79
CA CYS A 46 9.66 2.42 -25.90
C CYS A 46 9.40 3.91 -25.62
N GLU A 47 8.91 4.67 -26.60
CA GLU A 47 8.49 6.05 -26.39
C GLU A 47 7.37 6.13 -25.34
N GLU A 48 6.32 5.31 -25.45
CA GLU A 48 5.24 5.29 -24.46
C GLU A 48 5.72 4.82 -23.07
N LEU A 49 6.58 3.79 -23.03
CA LEU A 49 7.11 3.23 -21.77
C LEU A 49 8.11 4.17 -21.07
N SER A 50 8.66 5.17 -21.76
CA SER A 50 9.56 6.16 -21.15
C SER A 50 8.82 7.29 -20.44
N LYS A 51 7.51 7.46 -20.68
CA LYS A 51 6.69 8.52 -20.07
C LYS A 51 6.59 8.33 -18.56
N ARG A 52 6.59 9.45 -17.83
CA ARG A 52 6.55 9.48 -16.36
C ARG A 52 5.26 10.11 -15.83
N ASP A 53 4.17 9.98 -16.56
CA ASP A 53 2.90 10.63 -16.26
C ASP A 53 1.80 9.67 -15.79
N ALA A 54 2.09 8.37 -15.74
CA ALA A 54 1.16 7.32 -15.34
C ALA A 54 1.89 6.05 -14.88
N TYR A 55 1.13 5.11 -14.29
CA TYR A 55 1.52 3.70 -14.20
C TYR A 55 1.24 3.07 -15.55
N ILE A 56 2.25 2.50 -16.21
CA ILE A 56 2.14 2.07 -17.61
C ILE A 56 2.29 0.55 -17.73
N VAL A 57 1.26 -0.11 -18.24
CA VAL A 57 1.28 -1.54 -18.53
C VAL A 57 1.10 -1.74 -20.03
N ALA A 58 2.12 -2.20 -20.72
CA ALA A 58 1.99 -2.65 -22.10
C ALA A 58 1.52 -4.11 -22.14
N LEU A 59 0.38 -4.37 -22.78
CA LEU A 59 -0.15 -5.71 -23.03
C LEU A 59 0.08 -6.10 -24.48
N LEU A 60 0.85 -7.16 -24.69
CA LEU A 60 1.19 -7.65 -26.02
C LEU A 60 0.85 -9.13 -26.14
N GLY A 61 0.43 -9.56 -27.32
CA GLY A 61 0.31 -10.96 -27.64
C GLY A 61 1.67 -11.55 -28.04
N ARG A 62 1.84 -12.86 -27.96
CA ARG A 62 3.12 -13.51 -28.30
C ARG A 62 3.56 -13.32 -29.77
N GLU A 63 2.64 -13.00 -30.70
CA GLU A 63 2.95 -12.69 -32.10
C GLU A 63 3.28 -11.20 -32.35
N ASP A 64 3.09 -10.37 -31.32
CA ASP A 64 3.39 -8.94 -31.46
C ASP A 64 4.88 -8.64 -31.30
N ILE A 65 5.65 -9.60 -30.76
CA ILE A 65 7.07 -9.43 -30.43
C ILE A 65 7.87 -10.62 -30.98
N ALA A 66 8.98 -10.31 -31.66
CA ALA A 66 10.02 -11.26 -32.01
C ALA A 66 11.27 -10.95 -31.15
N GLY A 67 11.43 -11.61 -30.01
CA GLY A 67 12.59 -11.45 -29.11
C GLY A 67 12.31 -10.62 -27.85
N ASP A 68 13.37 -10.30 -27.12
CA ASP A 68 13.30 -9.53 -25.88
C ASP A 68 13.02 -8.04 -26.14
N ILE A 69 12.15 -7.46 -25.31
CA ILE A 69 11.86 -6.03 -25.34
C ILE A 69 12.89 -5.31 -24.47
N THR A 70 13.83 -4.67 -25.11
CA THR A 70 14.79 -3.80 -24.44
C THR A 70 14.48 -2.36 -24.77
N CYS A 71 13.89 -1.62 -23.83
CA CYS A 71 13.67 -0.18 -23.95
C CYS A 71 14.67 0.54 -23.06
N PRO A 72 15.64 1.26 -23.61
CA PRO A 72 16.43 2.22 -22.84
C PRO A 72 15.51 3.29 -22.26
N TYR A 73 15.80 3.76 -21.07
CA TYR A 73 15.04 4.83 -20.39
C TYR A 73 13.58 4.50 -20.03
N MET A 74 13.23 3.22 -19.89
CA MET A 74 11.89 2.84 -19.45
C MET A 74 11.59 3.45 -18.07
N SER A 75 10.40 4.03 -17.91
CA SER A 75 9.92 4.59 -16.65
C SER A 75 10.00 3.56 -15.50
N PRO A 76 10.39 3.95 -14.28
CA PRO A 76 10.33 3.07 -13.11
C PRO A 76 8.94 2.48 -12.87
N LEU A 77 7.90 3.20 -13.31
CA LEU A 77 6.48 2.84 -13.17
C LEU A 77 5.89 2.22 -14.44
N ALA A 78 6.72 1.58 -15.26
CA ALA A 78 6.30 0.92 -16.48
C ALA A 78 6.67 -0.57 -16.48
N THR A 79 5.88 -1.38 -17.18
CA THR A 79 6.16 -2.80 -17.42
C THR A 79 5.51 -3.30 -18.70
N VAL A 80 6.03 -4.42 -19.21
CA VAL A 80 5.46 -5.14 -20.36
C VAL A 80 4.98 -6.50 -19.87
N VAL A 81 3.77 -6.87 -20.25
CA VAL A 81 3.18 -8.19 -20.00
C VAL A 81 2.87 -8.83 -21.35
N VAL A 82 3.54 -9.93 -21.66
CA VAL A 82 3.28 -10.73 -22.85
C VAL A 82 2.28 -11.82 -22.49
N MET A 83 1.11 -11.77 -23.11
CA MET A 83 0.05 -12.74 -22.89
C MET A 83 0.33 -14.03 -23.65
N ASN A 84 -0.04 -15.18 -23.06
CA ASN A 84 0.03 -16.48 -23.75
C ASN A 84 -1.08 -16.66 -24.82
N LYS A 85 -1.34 -15.61 -25.59
CA LYS A 85 -2.27 -15.58 -26.76
C LYS A 85 -1.56 -14.96 -27.94
N ARG A 86 -1.95 -15.35 -29.16
CA ARG A 86 -1.37 -14.80 -30.39
C ARG A 86 -1.48 -13.26 -30.42
N LYS A 87 -2.66 -12.73 -30.04
CA LYS A 87 -2.98 -11.30 -29.97
C LYS A 87 -3.84 -11.04 -28.72
N VAL A 88 -3.79 -9.84 -28.17
CA VAL A 88 -4.53 -9.48 -26.96
C VAL A 88 -6.05 -9.70 -27.12
N ARG A 89 -6.63 -9.32 -28.23
CA ARG A 89 -8.06 -9.50 -28.55
C ARG A 89 -8.52 -10.96 -28.63
N ASN A 90 -7.60 -11.91 -28.73
CA ASN A 90 -7.92 -13.36 -28.72
C ASN A 90 -8.05 -13.92 -27.30
N ALA A 91 -7.77 -13.11 -26.29
CA ALA A 91 -7.92 -13.50 -24.88
C ALA A 91 -9.36 -13.28 -24.40
N ARG A 92 -9.78 -14.11 -23.44
CA ARG A 92 -11.04 -13.92 -22.72
C ARG A 92 -10.92 -12.73 -21.77
N GLN A 93 -12.04 -12.12 -21.38
CA GLN A 93 -12.05 -10.95 -20.49
C GLN A 93 -11.25 -11.17 -19.19
N HIS A 94 -11.45 -12.30 -18.51
CA HIS A 94 -10.73 -12.60 -17.27
C HIS A 94 -9.20 -12.74 -17.48
N GLU A 95 -8.76 -13.23 -18.66
CA GLU A 95 -7.34 -13.34 -19.00
C GLU A 95 -6.72 -11.94 -19.22
N ILE A 96 -7.48 -11.03 -19.85
CA ILE A 96 -7.06 -9.61 -20.00
C ILE A 96 -6.92 -8.95 -18.64
N ILE A 97 -7.94 -9.11 -17.74
CA ILE A 97 -7.91 -8.54 -16.40
C ILE A 97 -6.75 -9.12 -15.58
N SER A 98 -6.52 -10.44 -15.67
CA SER A 98 -5.39 -11.08 -15.00
C SER A 98 -4.05 -10.50 -15.49
N ALA A 99 -3.87 -10.29 -16.78
CA ALA A 99 -2.65 -9.71 -17.35
C ALA A 99 -2.45 -8.25 -16.91
N VAL A 100 -3.52 -7.44 -16.88
CA VAL A 100 -3.47 -6.07 -16.32
C VAL A 100 -3.08 -6.10 -14.84
N ASN A 101 -3.68 -6.99 -14.05
CA ASN A 101 -3.35 -7.12 -12.62
C ASN A 101 -1.92 -7.60 -12.40
N THR A 102 -1.42 -8.50 -13.24
CA THR A 102 0.01 -8.89 -13.24
C THR A 102 0.91 -7.67 -13.47
N GLY A 103 0.61 -6.86 -14.48
CA GLY A 103 1.39 -5.64 -14.78
C GLY A 103 1.36 -4.64 -13.62
N LYS A 104 0.19 -4.37 -13.05
CA LYS A 104 0.02 -3.52 -11.87
C LYS A 104 0.85 -4.04 -10.69
N SER A 105 0.77 -5.34 -10.42
CA SER A 105 1.50 -5.99 -9.32
C SER A 105 3.01 -5.88 -9.50
N ILE A 106 3.51 -6.08 -10.73
CA ILE A 106 4.92 -5.90 -11.06
C ILE A 106 5.37 -4.47 -10.76
N ILE A 107 4.65 -3.47 -11.22
CA ILE A 107 5.01 -2.05 -11.00
C ILE A 107 4.99 -1.74 -9.50
N ARG A 108 3.90 -2.08 -8.81
CA ARG A 108 3.72 -1.78 -7.39
C ARG A 108 4.78 -2.42 -6.51
N SER A 109 5.06 -3.71 -6.73
CA SER A 109 5.93 -4.47 -5.84
C SER A 109 7.39 -4.48 -6.26
N ARG A 110 7.76 -3.91 -7.41
CA ARG A 110 9.15 -3.92 -7.85
C ARG A 110 10.01 -3.03 -6.98
N VAL A 111 11.00 -3.65 -6.34
CA VAL A 111 12.11 -2.99 -5.64
C VAL A 111 13.39 -3.55 -6.22
N THR A 112 14.35 -2.67 -6.49
CA THR A 112 15.69 -3.00 -6.98
C THR A 112 16.75 -2.56 -5.99
N TRP A 113 17.90 -3.20 -6.01
CA TRP A 113 19.07 -2.82 -5.23
C TRP A 113 20.02 -1.97 -6.07
N ASP A 114 20.33 -0.77 -5.60
CA ASP A 114 21.33 0.11 -6.17
C ASP A 114 22.69 -0.13 -5.47
N PRO A 115 23.64 -0.87 -6.10
CA PRO A 115 24.91 -1.19 -5.45
C PRO A 115 25.83 0.02 -5.31
N ARG A 116 25.66 1.06 -6.13
CA ARG A 116 26.49 2.29 -6.10
C ARG A 116 26.15 3.14 -4.89
N HIS A 117 24.84 3.35 -4.63
CA HIS A 117 24.37 4.17 -3.53
C HIS A 117 24.03 3.34 -2.28
N ARG A 118 24.04 1.99 -2.39
CA ARG A 118 23.71 1.03 -1.32
C ARG A 118 22.31 1.28 -0.73
N VAL A 119 21.32 1.47 -1.62
CA VAL A 119 19.92 1.73 -1.24
C VAL A 119 18.95 0.88 -2.07
N TYR A 120 17.76 0.69 -1.56
CA TYR A 120 16.64 0.14 -2.31
C TYR A 120 15.99 1.23 -3.16
N ARG A 121 15.73 0.93 -4.44
CA ARG A 121 15.00 1.80 -5.36
C ARG A 121 13.63 1.23 -5.64
N ILE A 122 12.62 2.10 -5.67
CA ILE A 122 11.25 1.77 -6.06
C ILE A 122 11.17 1.74 -7.59
N GLY A 123 10.68 0.64 -8.15
CA GLY A 123 10.57 0.45 -9.60
C GLY A 123 11.87 -0.03 -10.24
N LYS A 124 11.93 0.15 -11.57
CA LYS A 124 13.11 -0.19 -12.38
C LYS A 124 14.14 0.95 -12.30
N CYS A 125 15.40 0.60 -12.18
CA CYS A 125 16.52 1.53 -12.13
C CYS A 125 17.65 1.01 -13.02
N GLU A 126 18.30 1.88 -13.77
CA GLU A 126 19.44 1.53 -14.58
C GLU A 126 20.67 1.20 -13.72
N GLY A 127 21.34 0.09 -14.00
CA GLY A 127 22.47 -0.40 -13.22
C GLY A 127 22.09 -0.99 -11.85
N CYS A 128 20.81 -1.01 -11.51
CA CYS A 128 20.30 -1.68 -10.32
C CYS A 128 20.04 -3.17 -10.57
N ARG A 129 20.04 -3.95 -9.49
CA ARG A 129 19.73 -5.40 -9.51
C ARG A 129 18.27 -5.61 -9.06
N ASP A 130 17.49 -6.32 -9.86
CA ASP A 130 16.11 -6.69 -9.49
C ASP A 130 16.14 -7.74 -8.37
N LEU A 131 15.35 -7.54 -7.31
CA LEU A 131 15.34 -8.46 -6.19
C LEU A 131 14.62 -9.78 -6.55
N PRO A 132 15.17 -10.95 -6.17
CA PRO A 132 14.65 -12.26 -6.58
C PRO A 132 13.44 -12.69 -5.74
N TYR A 133 12.27 -12.12 -6.01
CA TYR A 133 10.98 -12.57 -5.48
C TYR A 133 9.87 -12.39 -6.51
N PRO A 134 8.76 -13.14 -6.42
CA PRO A 134 7.61 -12.97 -7.30
C PRO A 134 6.98 -11.58 -7.11
N LYS A 135 6.77 -10.86 -8.21
CA LYS A 135 6.08 -9.55 -8.24
C LYS A 135 4.60 -9.78 -8.56
N ASP A 136 3.88 -10.36 -7.62
CA ASP A 136 2.48 -10.75 -7.76
C ASP A 136 1.53 -9.89 -6.90
N GLU A 137 0.25 -10.25 -6.89
CA GLU A 137 -0.81 -9.46 -6.24
C GLU A 137 -0.66 -9.34 -4.72
N VAL A 138 0.05 -10.28 -4.07
CA VAL A 138 0.23 -10.30 -2.61
C VAL A 138 1.57 -9.74 -2.15
N SER A 139 2.50 -9.56 -3.07
CA SER A 139 3.82 -9.02 -2.74
C SER A 139 3.72 -7.56 -2.33
N ASP A 140 4.11 -7.28 -1.09
CA ASP A 140 4.16 -5.92 -0.55
C ASP A 140 5.48 -5.68 0.17
N PRO A 141 6.46 -5.04 -0.49
CA PRO A 141 7.72 -4.68 0.13
C PRO A 141 7.54 -3.55 1.14
N PHE A 142 8.23 -3.66 2.29
CA PHE A 142 8.27 -2.65 3.32
C PHE A 142 9.58 -2.68 4.10
N LEU A 143 9.92 -1.58 4.74
CA LEU A 143 11.08 -1.49 5.62
C LEU A 143 10.63 -1.69 7.07
N ILE A 144 11.39 -2.53 7.81
CA ILE A 144 11.36 -2.57 9.26
C ILE A 144 12.57 -1.80 9.79
N TYR A 145 12.35 -0.95 10.79
CA TYR A 145 13.35 -0.05 11.36
C TYR A 145 13.16 0.14 12.87
N GLY A 146 14.05 0.89 13.50
CA GLY A 146 13.99 1.20 14.93
C GLY A 146 14.05 -0.05 15.82
N ASP A 147 13.24 -0.06 16.86
CA ASP A 147 13.14 -1.19 17.82
C ASP A 147 12.59 -2.46 17.18
N GLY A 148 11.81 -2.33 16.09
CA GLY A 148 11.34 -3.47 15.33
C GLY A 148 12.47 -4.32 14.76
N VAL A 149 13.54 -3.69 14.27
CA VAL A 149 14.74 -4.39 13.80
C VAL A 149 15.43 -5.12 14.96
N ARG A 150 15.55 -4.49 16.12
CA ARG A 150 16.18 -5.11 17.31
C ARG A 150 15.40 -6.35 17.76
N LYS A 151 14.06 -6.28 17.77
CA LYS A 151 13.20 -7.40 18.12
C LYS A 151 13.28 -8.54 17.09
N LEU A 152 13.30 -8.18 15.80
CA LEU A 152 13.49 -9.15 14.73
C LEU A 152 14.88 -9.79 14.79
N SER A 153 15.92 -9.02 15.06
CA SER A 153 17.30 -9.47 15.28
C SER A 153 17.36 -10.55 16.37
N LYS A 154 16.70 -10.31 17.52
CA LYS A 154 16.63 -11.27 18.61
C LYS A 154 15.97 -12.58 18.19
N VAL A 155 14.89 -12.52 17.42
CA VAL A 155 14.18 -13.71 16.94
C VAL A 155 15.01 -14.47 15.89
N LEU A 156 15.73 -13.76 15.02
CA LEU A 156 16.59 -14.37 14.00
C LEU A 156 17.92 -14.92 14.56
N GLY A 157 18.28 -14.59 15.80
CA GLY A 157 19.58 -14.94 16.38
C GLY A 157 20.77 -14.31 15.66
N LYS A 158 20.56 -13.15 15.02
CA LYS A 158 21.59 -12.43 14.26
C LYS A 158 21.68 -10.97 14.72
N GLU A 159 22.89 -10.41 14.77
CA GLU A 159 23.04 -8.96 14.95
C GLU A 159 22.58 -8.24 13.67
N VAL A 160 21.67 -7.27 13.78
CA VAL A 160 21.18 -6.46 12.65
C VAL A 160 21.49 -4.99 12.90
N ARG A 161 22.07 -4.32 11.92
CA ARG A 161 22.30 -2.87 11.92
C ARG A 161 21.55 -2.22 10.76
N GLY A 162 20.91 -1.08 11.01
CA GLY A 162 20.09 -0.38 10.01
C GLY A 162 18.73 -1.04 9.78
N SER A 163 18.02 -0.57 8.78
CA SER A 163 16.69 -1.06 8.40
C SER A 163 16.78 -2.26 7.47
N LEU A 164 15.87 -3.20 7.59
CA LEU A 164 15.78 -4.35 6.68
C LEU A 164 14.57 -4.22 5.75
N LEU A 165 14.74 -4.67 4.51
CA LEU A 165 13.62 -4.83 3.59
C LEU A 165 12.97 -6.20 3.81
N LEU A 166 11.67 -6.19 4.06
CA LEU A 166 10.81 -7.36 4.09
C LEU A 166 9.84 -7.31 2.92
N VAL A 167 9.60 -8.46 2.30
CA VAL A 167 8.54 -8.61 1.31
C VAL A 167 7.47 -9.53 1.87
N ARG A 168 6.30 -8.98 2.18
CA ARG A 168 5.13 -9.75 2.63
C ARG A 168 4.64 -10.64 1.49
N ARG A 169 4.27 -11.87 1.86
CA ARG A 169 3.74 -12.92 0.99
C ARG A 169 2.43 -13.49 1.56
N TRP A 170 1.93 -14.57 0.97
CA TRP A 170 0.77 -15.32 1.46
C TRP A 170 0.97 -15.89 2.87
N ALA A 171 -0.13 -16.11 3.59
CA ALA A 171 -0.16 -16.85 4.87
C ALA A 171 0.83 -16.36 5.93
N GLY A 172 1.08 -15.04 5.98
CA GLY A 172 2.00 -14.45 6.94
C GLY A 172 3.49 -14.66 6.61
N GLU A 173 3.83 -15.24 5.48
CA GLU A 173 5.23 -15.39 5.06
C GLU A 173 5.84 -14.05 4.64
N HIS A 174 7.13 -13.91 4.94
CA HIS A 174 7.94 -12.75 4.57
C HIS A 174 9.31 -13.21 4.11
N ILE A 175 9.82 -12.54 3.09
CA ILE A 175 11.22 -12.69 2.66
C ILE A 175 11.98 -11.50 3.23
N VAL A 176 13.03 -11.76 3.99
CA VAL A 176 13.92 -10.74 4.56
C VAL A 176 15.13 -10.58 3.64
N PHE A 177 15.36 -9.37 3.18
CA PHE A 177 16.48 -9.04 2.30
C PHE A 177 17.59 -8.31 3.05
N VAL A 178 18.82 -8.70 2.72
CA VAL A 178 20.04 -7.97 3.05
C VAL A 178 20.70 -7.59 1.73
N LYS A 179 20.67 -6.32 1.38
CA LYS A 179 21.04 -5.81 0.05
C LYS A 179 20.17 -6.49 -1.04
N GLU A 180 20.79 -7.14 -2.04
CA GLU A 180 20.07 -7.87 -3.09
C GLU A 180 19.70 -9.32 -2.75
N GLU A 181 20.25 -9.86 -1.65
CA GLU A 181 20.12 -11.29 -1.33
C GLU A 181 18.97 -11.55 -0.35
N PRO A 182 18.12 -12.57 -0.62
CA PRO A 182 17.13 -13.05 0.33
C PRO A 182 17.83 -13.85 1.43
N ALA A 183 17.96 -13.24 2.62
CA ALA A 183 18.68 -13.84 3.75
C ALA A 183 17.81 -14.85 4.52
N PHE A 184 16.52 -14.56 4.70
CA PHE A 184 15.59 -15.42 5.42
C PHE A 184 14.23 -15.50 4.73
N ARG A 185 13.54 -16.63 4.90
CA ARG A 185 12.10 -16.74 4.82
C ARG A 185 11.57 -16.98 6.22
N ILE A 186 10.66 -16.10 6.66
CA ILE A 186 10.03 -16.18 7.98
C ILE A 186 8.53 -16.19 7.82
N ARG A 187 7.81 -16.69 8.83
CA ARG A 187 6.36 -16.58 8.94
C ARG A 187 6.01 -15.87 10.24
N PHE A 188 5.26 -14.79 10.15
CA PHE A 188 4.54 -14.24 11.30
C PHE A 188 3.33 -15.13 11.52
N SER A 189 3.37 -15.90 12.59
CA SER A 189 2.35 -16.90 12.93
C SER A 189 1.13 -16.24 13.58
N ASP A 190 0.10 -17.02 13.85
CA ASP A 190 -1.02 -16.61 14.71
C ASP A 190 -0.84 -17.14 16.15
N ASP A 191 0.28 -17.84 16.42
CA ASP A 191 0.68 -18.32 17.73
C ASP A 191 1.39 -17.20 18.51
N LEU A 192 0.87 -16.87 19.69
CA LEU A 192 1.43 -15.82 20.57
C LEU A 192 2.73 -16.26 21.25
N ASP A 193 2.92 -17.54 21.44
CA ASP A 193 4.12 -18.10 22.10
C ASP A 193 5.28 -18.26 21.11
N GLN A 194 4.96 -18.41 19.81
CA GLN A 194 5.91 -18.44 18.72
C GLN A 194 5.55 -17.45 17.60
N PRO A 195 5.68 -16.13 17.84
CA PRO A 195 5.21 -15.10 16.92
C PRO A 195 5.91 -15.09 15.56
N VAL A 196 7.11 -15.65 15.48
CA VAL A 196 7.89 -15.76 14.24
C VAL A 196 8.50 -17.14 14.14
N THR A 197 8.30 -17.79 12.99
CA THR A 197 8.96 -19.05 12.61
C THR A 197 9.92 -18.78 11.47
N VAL A 198 11.19 -19.18 11.62
CA VAL A 198 12.16 -19.19 10.53
C VAL A 198 11.92 -20.43 9.68
N LEU A 199 11.50 -20.22 8.43
CA LEU A 199 11.19 -21.29 7.47
C LEU A 199 12.44 -21.72 6.68
N GLU A 200 13.30 -20.74 6.37
CA GLU A 200 14.52 -20.94 5.60
C GLU A 200 15.55 -19.88 6.01
N GLU A 201 16.75 -20.30 6.30
CA GLU A 201 17.91 -19.43 6.42
C GLU A 201 18.85 -19.79 5.27
N ARG A 202 19.08 -18.86 4.37
CA ARG A 202 20.13 -19.01 3.36
C ARG A 202 21.44 -18.68 4.04
N LYS A 203 22.42 -19.58 3.93
CA LYS A 203 23.76 -19.39 4.49
C LYS A 203 24.38 -18.09 3.98
N ALA A 204 23.99 -16.98 4.60
CA ALA A 204 24.85 -15.83 4.63
C ALA A 204 25.92 -16.19 5.68
N GLU A 205 27.17 -16.25 5.29
CA GLU A 205 28.36 -16.46 6.16
C GLU A 205 28.52 -15.33 7.20
N VAL A 206 27.41 -14.73 7.64
CA VAL A 206 27.44 -13.45 8.33
C VAL A 206 26.64 -13.57 9.63
N ASP A 207 27.34 -13.57 10.74
CA ASP A 207 26.74 -13.40 12.07
C ASP A 207 26.07 -12.02 12.23
N ARG A 208 26.34 -11.10 11.29
CA ARG A 208 25.89 -9.72 11.31
C ARG A 208 25.26 -9.33 9.98
N LEU A 209 24.01 -8.87 10.04
CA LEU A 209 23.27 -8.36 8.89
C LEU A 209 23.40 -6.84 8.81
N GLU A 210 23.86 -6.36 7.67
CA GLU A 210 23.90 -4.92 7.38
C GLU A 210 22.68 -4.49 6.55
N GLY A 211 21.77 -3.81 7.19
CA GLY A 211 20.61 -3.18 6.55
C GLY A 211 20.97 -1.83 5.89
N VAL A 212 19.94 -1.05 5.63
CA VAL A 212 20.04 0.25 4.96
C VAL A 212 19.66 1.40 5.91
N ASP A 213 20.11 2.60 5.57
CA ASP A 213 19.66 3.82 6.21
C ASP A 213 18.34 4.28 5.57
N LEU A 214 17.29 4.47 6.39
CA LEU A 214 15.95 4.86 5.93
C LEU A 214 15.95 6.21 5.22
N THR A 215 16.72 7.17 5.73
CA THR A 215 16.84 8.52 5.15
C THR A 215 17.48 8.46 3.77
N LYS A 216 18.55 7.66 3.61
CA LYS A 216 19.20 7.46 2.31
C LYS A 216 18.27 6.74 1.32
N VAL A 217 17.46 5.78 1.79
CA VAL A 217 16.45 5.14 0.94
C VAL A 217 15.42 6.17 0.49
N ALA A 218 14.96 7.05 1.39
CA ALA A 218 14.02 8.11 1.04
C ALA A 218 14.61 9.06 0.00
N GLU A 219 15.77 9.63 0.26
CA GLU A 219 16.47 10.54 -0.65
C GLU A 219 16.74 9.90 -2.02
N GLY A 220 17.19 8.64 -2.01
CA GLY A 220 17.43 7.89 -3.23
C GLY A 220 16.19 7.69 -4.10
N ASN A 221 15.01 7.78 -3.55
CA ASN A 221 13.73 7.59 -4.26
C ASN A 221 12.97 8.89 -4.53
N LYS A 222 13.55 10.07 -4.22
CA LYS A 222 12.89 11.37 -4.34
C LYS A 222 12.23 11.60 -5.72
N GLU A 223 12.95 11.31 -6.79
CA GLU A 223 12.47 11.52 -8.16
C GLU A 223 11.24 10.64 -8.48
N VAL A 224 11.30 9.35 -8.21
CA VAL A 224 10.17 8.45 -8.47
C VAL A 224 8.98 8.78 -7.57
N MET A 225 9.21 9.21 -6.34
CA MET A 225 8.13 9.61 -5.42
C MET A 225 7.44 10.90 -5.86
N GLU A 226 8.18 11.86 -6.43
CA GLU A 226 7.54 13.06 -7.00
C GLU A 226 6.65 12.71 -8.18
N VAL A 227 7.09 11.82 -9.08
CA VAL A 227 6.27 11.30 -10.18
C VAL A 227 5.00 10.59 -9.64
N MET A 228 5.14 9.74 -8.63
CA MET A 228 3.99 9.04 -8.02
C MET A 228 3.01 10.01 -7.36
N LYS A 229 3.51 11.04 -6.68
CA LYS A 229 2.70 12.13 -6.10
C LYS A 229 1.93 12.88 -7.19
N GLU A 230 2.59 13.29 -8.27
CA GLU A 230 1.94 14.00 -9.38
C GLU A 230 0.85 13.16 -10.05
N ILE A 231 1.08 11.86 -10.24
CA ILE A 231 0.06 10.94 -10.76
C ILE A 231 -1.15 10.90 -9.83
N SER A 232 -0.93 10.80 -8.51
CA SER A 232 -2.00 10.77 -7.51
C SER A 232 -2.77 12.08 -7.43
N VAL A 233 -2.08 13.21 -7.49
CA VAL A 233 -2.71 14.56 -7.48
C VAL A 233 -3.55 14.79 -8.74
N ARG A 234 -3.02 14.44 -9.91
CA ARG A 234 -3.79 14.53 -11.17
C ARG A 234 -5.01 13.60 -11.15
N TYR A 235 -4.86 12.39 -10.65
CA TYR A 235 -5.96 11.46 -10.46
C TYR A 235 -7.06 12.06 -9.57
N LEU A 236 -6.71 12.62 -8.42
CA LEU A 236 -7.68 13.27 -7.53
C LEU A 236 -8.43 14.41 -8.24
N ARG A 237 -7.70 15.31 -8.88
CA ARG A 237 -8.31 16.46 -9.60
C ARG A 237 -9.19 16.05 -10.77
N SER A 238 -8.78 15.01 -11.52
CA SER A 238 -9.51 14.59 -12.73
C SER A 238 -10.83 13.88 -12.43
N LEU A 239 -10.97 13.24 -11.27
CA LEU A 239 -12.14 12.42 -10.92
C LEU A 239 -13.04 13.04 -9.85
N SER A 240 -12.56 14.04 -9.11
CA SER A 240 -13.37 14.73 -8.09
C SER A 240 -14.45 15.64 -8.69
N GLY A 241 -14.24 16.16 -9.88
CA GLY A 241 -14.96 17.32 -10.36
C GLY A 241 -14.56 18.58 -9.59
N ASP A 242 -15.55 19.43 -9.27
CA ASP A 242 -15.38 20.60 -8.39
C ASP A 242 -16.20 20.35 -7.10
N PRO A 243 -15.63 19.64 -6.09
CA PRO A 243 -16.39 19.27 -4.90
C PRO A 243 -16.55 20.44 -3.93
N ASP A 244 -17.76 20.58 -3.36
CA ASP A 244 -18.01 21.55 -2.28
C ASP A 244 -17.23 21.19 -0.99
N ASN A 245 -16.98 19.89 -0.77
CA ASN A 245 -16.26 19.38 0.38
C ASN A 245 -15.29 18.28 0.00
N VAL A 246 -14.08 18.30 0.56
CA VAL A 246 -13.11 17.20 0.48
C VAL A 246 -12.87 16.66 1.89
N VAL A 247 -13.16 15.39 2.09
CA VAL A 247 -13.04 14.70 3.38
C VAL A 247 -12.01 13.58 3.29
N VAL A 248 -11.10 13.51 4.26
CA VAL A 248 -10.11 12.45 4.37
C VAL A 248 -10.25 11.74 5.71
N PRO A 249 -10.73 10.50 5.75
CA PRO A 249 -10.69 9.70 6.97
C PRO A 249 -9.25 9.42 7.38
N VAL A 250 -8.87 9.84 8.59
CA VAL A 250 -7.51 9.64 9.13
C VAL A 250 -7.56 8.67 10.32
N SER A 251 -6.62 7.73 10.35
CA SER A 251 -6.54 6.71 11.41
C SER A 251 -5.26 6.82 12.25
N GLY A 252 -4.44 7.86 12.02
CA GLY A 252 -3.11 7.95 12.60
C GLY A 252 -2.10 6.94 12.00
N GLY A 253 -2.49 6.22 10.93
CA GLY A 253 -1.62 5.30 10.21
C GLY A 253 -0.99 5.92 8.96
N LYS A 254 0.11 5.33 8.48
CA LYS A 254 0.92 5.81 7.36
C LYS A 254 0.12 6.04 6.06
N ASP A 255 -0.84 5.15 5.76
CA ASP A 255 -1.59 5.18 4.50
C ASP A 255 -2.59 6.36 4.48
N SER A 256 -3.28 6.61 5.60
CA SER A 256 -4.16 7.78 5.75
C SER A 256 -3.37 9.10 5.80
N ALA A 257 -2.16 9.09 6.36
CA ALA A 257 -1.26 10.25 6.38
C ALA A 257 -0.86 10.65 4.95
N ALA A 258 -0.38 9.68 4.14
CA ALA A 258 -0.05 9.92 2.74
C ALA A 258 -1.26 10.44 1.94
N SER A 259 -2.44 9.86 2.15
CA SER A 259 -3.68 10.28 1.45
C SER A 259 -4.11 11.68 1.83
N LEU A 260 -3.95 12.08 3.10
CA LEU A 260 -4.24 13.44 3.56
C LEU A 260 -3.30 14.46 2.89
N ALA A 261 -1.99 14.18 2.86
CA ALA A 261 -1.02 15.06 2.21
C ALA A 261 -1.26 15.19 0.69
N LEU A 262 -1.65 14.09 0.02
CA LEU A 262 -2.01 14.12 -1.39
C LEU A 262 -3.31 14.91 -1.65
N ALA A 263 -4.31 14.79 -0.77
CA ALA A 263 -5.53 15.58 -0.85
C ALA A 263 -5.25 17.08 -0.66
N VAL A 264 -4.41 17.45 0.31
CA VAL A 264 -3.96 18.84 0.51
C VAL A 264 -3.22 19.36 -0.72
N SER A 265 -2.35 18.55 -1.32
CA SER A 265 -1.64 18.90 -2.56
C SER A 265 -2.58 19.08 -3.76
N ALA A 266 -3.70 18.36 -3.79
CA ALA A 266 -4.67 18.42 -4.88
C ALA A 266 -5.64 19.60 -4.73
N PHE A 267 -6.16 19.87 -3.53
CA PHE A 267 -7.30 20.76 -3.29
C PHE A 267 -6.97 21.98 -2.42
N GLY A 268 -5.78 22.01 -1.81
CA GLY A 268 -5.39 23.01 -0.82
C GLY A 268 -5.94 22.71 0.58
N ASN A 269 -5.20 23.12 1.61
CA ASN A 269 -5.48 22.79 3.02
C ASN A 269 -6.83 23.34 3.53
N LYS A 270 -7.28 24.51 3.04
CA LYS A 270 -8.54 25.13 3.45
C LYS A 270 -9.78 24.35 3.00
N ASN A 271 -9.66 23.57 1.92
CA ASN A 271 -10.77 22.81 1.32
C ASN A 271 -10.82 21.36 1.82
N VAL A 272 -9.83 20.94 2.61
CA VAL A 272 -9.71 19.57 3.11
C VAL A 272 -10.06 19.51 4.59
N THR A 273 -10.96 18.58 4.94
CA THR A 273 -11.27 18.24 6.33
C THR A 273 -10.80 16.80 6.62
N ALA A 274 -9.93 16.66 7.61
CA ALA A 274 -9.56 15.35 8.15
C ALA A 274 -10.63 14.89 9.14
N VAL A 275 -11.01 13.61 9.09
CA VAL A 275 -11.99 13.02 10.03
C VAL A 275 -11.36 11.83 10.74
N TYR A 276 -11.22 11.91 12.05
CA TYR A 276 -10.80 10.81 12.90
C TYR A 276 -12.02 10.11 13.49
N VAL A 277 -12.13 8.79 13.31
CA VAL A 277 -13.20 7.98 13.91
C VAL A 277 -12.65 7.33 15.17
N ASP A 278 -12.99 7.90 16.32
CA ASP A 278 -12.60 7.39 17.63
C ASP A 278 -13.45 6.17 18.00
N THR A 279 -12.80 5.04 18.26
CA THR A 279 -13.49 3.79 18.64
C THR A 279 -13.46 3.54 20.14
N GLY A 280 -12.70 4.32 20.91
CA GLY A 280 -12.44 4.07 22.32
C GLY A 280 -11.62 2.81 22.60
N VAL A 281 -11.00 2.23 21.57
CA VAL A 281 -10.07 1.08 21.63
C VAL A 281 -8.95 1.20 20.58
N ASP A 282 -8.70 2.41 20.10
CA ASP A 282 -7.56 2.67 19.23
C ASP A 282 -6.27 2.77 20.07
N PHE A 283 -5.12 2.45 19.48
CA PHE A 283 -3.85 2.78 20.14
C PHE A 283 -3.78 4.28 20.40
N ILE A 284 -3.31 4.67 21.59
CA ILE A 284 -3.20 6.08 22.04
C ILE A 284 -2.53 6.95 20.99
N SER A 285 -1.44 6.44 20.41
CA SER A 285 -0.66 7.14 19.38
C SER A 285 -1.44 7.43 18.09
N ASN A 286 -2.53 6.71 17.80
CA ASN A 286 -3.30 6.94 16.59
C ASN A 286 -3.96 8.32 16.60
N ARG A 287 -4.61 8.70 17.68
CA ARG A 287 -5.22 10.01 17.84
C ARG A 287 -4.18 11.12 17.89
N GLU A 288 -3.12 10.94 18.67
CA GLU A 288 -2.02 11.91 18.76
C GLU A 288 -1.40 12.22 17.39
N VAL A 289 -1.20 11.18 16.57
CA VAL A 289 -0.64 11.34 15.22
C VAL A 289 -1.66 12.00 14.29
N ALA A 290 -2.95 11.67 14.37
CA ALA A 290 -3.98 12.35 13.58
C ALA A 290 -4.04 13.85 13.88
N GLU A 291 -3.94 14.25 15.16
CA GLU A 291 -3.88 15.63 15.60
C GLU A 291 -2.61 16.35 15.09
N LYS A 292 -1.44 15.70 15.21
CA LYS A 292 -0.17 16.22 14.69
C LYS A 292 -0.19 16.40 13.17
N LEU A 293 -0.75 15.43 12.42
CA LEU A 293 -0.90 15.50 10.96
C LEU A 293 -1.80 16.68 10.55
N ALA A 294 -2.94 16.86 11.24
CA ALA A 294 -3.85 17.95 10.94
C ALA A 294 -3.18 19.32 11.19
N LYS A 295 -2.41 19.45 12.27
CA LYS A 295 -1.64 20.65 12.59
C LYS A 295 -0.56 20.92 11.55
N GLU A 296 0.25 19.92 11.22
CA GLU A 296 1.37 20.03 10.26
C GLU A 296 0.87 20.45 8.87
N LEU A 297 -0.21 19.83 8.41
CA LEU A 297 -0.81 20.12 7.11
C LEU A 297 -1.78 21.31 7.14
N SER A 298 -1.97 21.94 8.31
CA SER A 298 -2.88 23.07 8.52
C SER A 298 -4.31 22.80 8.02
N VAL A 299 -4.85 21.62 8.30
CA VAL A 299 -6.20 21.19 7.95
C VAL A 299 -7.09 21.11 9.18
N ARG A 300 -8.41 21.28 8.99
CA ARG A 300 -9.38 21.06 10.05
C ARG A 300 -9.45 19.57 10.38
N LEU A 301 -9.38 19.21 11.67
CA LEU A 301 -9.66 17.88 12.17
C LEU A 301 -11.02 17.84 12.86
N VAL A 302 -11.83 16.86 12.48
CA VAL A 302 -13.10 16.53 13.16
C VAL A 302 -12.98 15.14 13.73
N THR A 303 -13.33 14.98 15.00
CA THR A 303 -13.43 13.65 15.63
C THR A 303 -14.89 13.24 15.70
N VAL A 304 -15.19 12.03 15.24
CA VAL A 304 -16.51 11.39 15.36
C VAL A 304 -16.38 10.11 16.16
N GLU A 305 -17.36 9.79 16.98
CA GLU A 305 -17.31 8.65 17.90
C GLU A 305 -18.00 7.42 17.28
N ALA A 306 -17.35 6.26 17.42
CA ALA A 306 -17.92 4.95 17.16
C ALA A 306 -17.81 4.11 18.45
N PRO A 307 -18.91 3.75 19.13
CA PRO A 307 -18.89 3.24 20.50
C PRO A 307 -18.42 1.77 20.63
N VAL A 308 -17.32 1.42 19.97
CA VAL A 308 -16.79 0.05 19.96
C VAL A 308 -16.28 -0.33 21.35
N GLY A 309 -15.48 0.54 21.97
CA GLY A 309 -14.94 0.31 23.30
C GLY A 309 -16.03 0.18 24.35
N THR A 310 -17.06 1.03 24.30
CA THR A 310 -18.22 0.98 25.18
C THR A 310 -18.93 -0.37 25.10
N PHE A 311 -19.22 -0.84 23.87
CA PHE A 311 -19.90 -2.13 23.68
C PHE A 311 -19.10 -3.32 24.19
N LEU A 312 -17.77 -3.27 24.06
CA LEU A 312 -16.89 -4.32 24.58
C LEU A 312 -16.80 -4.31 26.12
N ARG A 313 -16.71 -3.12 26.74
CA ARG A 313 -16.64 -2.98 28.22
C ARG A 313 -17.94 -3.41 28.88
N GLU A 314 -19.07 -3.07 28.29
CA GLU A 314 -20.41 -3.42 28.79
C GLU A 314 -20.84 -4.86 28.41
N GLY A 315 -20.04 -5.59 27.63
CA GLY A 315 -20.36 -6.95 27.22
C GLY A 315 -21.53 -7.07 26.25
N ARG A 316 -21.90 -5.96 25.56
CA ARG A 316 -22.99 -5.96 24.54
C ARG A 316 -22.62 -6.73 23.28
N GLU A 317 -21.32 -6.76 22.95
CA GLU A 317 -20.79 -7.46 21.78
C GLU A 317 -19.54 -8.27 22.17
N PRO A 318 -19.31 -9.44 21.55
CA PRO A 318 -18.09 -10.19 21.73
C PRO A 318 -16.91 -9.47 21.05
N PHE A 319 -15.68 -9.89 21.35
CA PHE A 319 -14.52 -9.39 20.57
C PHE A 319 -14.74 -9.65 19.08
N PRO A 320 -14.40 -8.67 18.21
CA PRO A 320 -14.56 -8.84 16.77
C PRO A 320 -13.64 -9.96 16.26
N THR A 321 -14.13 -10.70 15.26
CA THR A 321 -13.41 -11.76 14.55
C THR A 321 -13.25 -11.39 13.07
N HIS A 322 -12.51 -12.20 12.31
CA HIS A 322 -12.41 -11.99 10.85
C HIS A 322 -13.78 -12.14 10.16
N ASP A 323 -14.63 -13.01 10.65
CA ASP A 323 -15.96 -13.29 10.09
C ASP A 323 -17.03 -12.33 10.63
N ASN A 324 -16.86 -11.82 11.85
CA ASN A 324 -17.78 -10.88 12.48
C ASN A 324 -17.09 -9.52 12.78
N ARG A 325 -17.12 -8.64 11.79
CA ARG A 325 -16.53 -7.30 11.84
C ARG A 325 -17.55 -6.22 12.20
N TRP A 326 -18.37 -6.45 13.24
CA TRP A 326 -19.39 -5.50 13.70
C TRP A 326 -18.80 -4.12 14.00
N CYS A 327 -17.59 -4.07 14.57
CA CYS A 327 -16.87 -2.82 14.82
C CYS A 327 -16.64 -1.96 13.56
N THR A 328 -16.42 -2.61 12.40
CA THR A 328 -16.28 -1.89 11.12
C THR A 328 -17.58 -1.23 10.69
N LYS A 329 -18.74 -1.87 10.94
CA LYS A 329 -20.07 -1.28 10.66
C LYS A 329 -20.30 -0.03 11.49
N LEU A 330 -19.92 -0.02 12.77
CA LEU A 330 -20.03 1.17 13.64
C LEU A 330 -19.13 2.32 13.14
N LYS A 331 -17.88 2.02 12.76
CA LYS A 331 -16.96 3.02 12.18
C LYS A 331 -17.54 3.63 10.90
N GLN A 332 -18.05 2.78 10.00
CA GLN A 332 -18.66 3.23 8.75
C GLN A 332 -19.90 4.06 8.99
N LYS A 333 -20.74 3.68 9.97
CA LYS A 333 -21.94 4.42 10.35
C LYS A 333 -21.57 5.82 10.85
N ALA A 334 -20.65 5.95 11.80
CA ALA A 334 -20.23 7.24 12.34
C ALA A 334 -19.65 8.17 11.26
N LEU A 335 -18.81 7.65 10.36
CA LEU A 335 -18.30 8.43 9.24
C LEU A 335 -19.43 8.83 8.27
N LYS A 336 -20.34 7.93 7.96
CA LYS A 336 -21.47 8.19 7.05
C LYS A 336 -22.38 9.27 7.60
N GLU A 337 -22.75 9.22 8.87
CA GLU A 337 -23.56 10.25 9.55
C GLU A 337 -22.90 11.64 9.45
N PHE A 338 -21.58 11.72 9.66
CA PHE A 338 -20.84 12.96 9.45
C PHE A 338 -20.94 13.45 8.00
N LEU A 339 -20.70 12.56 7.02
CA LEU A 339 -20.75 12.91 5.59
C LEU A 339 -22.16 13.37 5.17
N GLU A 340 -23.20 12.73 5.68
CA GLU A 340 -24.59 13.07 5.40
C GLU A 340 -24.98 14.47 5.94
N GLY A 341 -24.34 14.90 7.02
CA GLY A 341 -24.51 16.26 7.59
C GLY A 341 -23.86 17.38 6.76
N LEU A 342 -23.01 17.08 5.79
CA LEU A 342 -22.40 18.08 4.91
C LEU A 342 -23.38 18.48 3.78
N HIS A 343 -23.32 19.72 3.32
CA HIS A 343 -24.08 20.18 2.16
C HIS A 343 -23.28 20.03 0.87
N GLY A 344 -23.97 19.96 -0.28
CA GLY A 344 -23.34 19.89 -1.61
C GLY A 344 -22.69 18.54 -1.91
N THR A 345 -21.80 18.57 -2.89
CA THR A 345 -21.01 17.41 -3.33
C THR A 345 -19.84 17.15 -2.39
N VAL A 346 -19.52 15.89 -2.16
CA VAL A 346 -18.46 15.47 -1.23
C VAL A 346 -17.50 14.50 -1.91
N THR A 347 -16.24 14.85 -1.98
CA THR A 347 -15.17 13.91 -2.36
C THR A 347 -14.53 13.33 -1.09
N VAL A 348 -14.55 12.01 -0.96
CA VAL A 348 -13.94 11.27 0.14
C VAL A 348 -12.65 10.62 -0.35
N VAL A 349 -11.51 11.06 0.16
CA VAL A 349 -10.19 10.53 -0.22
C VAL A 349 -9.75 9.47 0.78
N VAL A 350 -9.66 8.22 0.33
CA VAL A 350 -9.45 7.05 1.19
C VAL A 350 -8.06 6.45 0.95
N GLY A 351 -7.36 6.10 2.02
CA GLY A 351 -6.02 5.51 2.00
C GLY A 351 -5.99 3.99 1.73
N ASP A 352 -6.86 3.49 0.87
CA ASP A 352 -6.93 2.08 0.53
C ASP A 352 -5.90 1.70 -0.55
N ARG A 353 -5.18 0.59 -0.34
CA ARG A 353 -4.24 0.02 -1.30
C ARG A 353 -4.71 -1.35 -1.79
N GLU A 354 -4.54 -1.63 -3.07
CA GLU A 354 -5.00 -2.88 -3.68
C GLU A 354 -4.36 -4.15 -3.08
N VAL A 355 -3.14 -4.04 -2.54
CA VAL A 355 -2.40 -5.16 -1.94
C VAL A 355 -2.95 -5.61 -0.58
N GLU A 356 -3.82 -4.83 0.05
CA GLU A 356 -4.31 -5.14 1.40
C GLU A 356 -5.39 -6.22 1.43
N SER A 357 -6.18 -6.35 0.36
CA SER A 357 -7.17 -7.41 0.23
C SER A 357 -7.63 -7.61 -1.22
N ARG A 358 -8.16 -8.80 -1.51
CA ARG A 358 -8.77 -9.10 -2.81
C ARG A 358 -9.92 -8.15 -3.15
N GLY A 359 -10.75 -7.79 -2.17
CA GLY A 359 -11.84 -6.82 -2.38
C GLY A 359 -11.32 -5.46 -2.83
N ARG A 360 -10.22 -4.95 -2.22
CA ARG A 360 -9.61 -3.68 -2.59
C ARG A 360 -8.91 -3.74 -3.96
N SER A 361 -8.31 -4.88 -4.32
CA SER A 361 -7.69 -5.03 -5.65
C SER A 361 -8.72 -4.99 -6.78
N HIS A 362 -9.94 -5.48 -6.53
CA HIS A 362 -11.05 -5.50 -7.46
C HIS A 362 -11.94 -4.24 -7.40
N ALA A 363 -11.75 -3.37 -6.42
CA ALA A 363 -12.52 -2.14 -6.30
C ALA A 363 -12.29 -1.20 -7.50
N PRO A 364 -13.31 -0.44 -7.94
CA PRO A 364 -13.17 0.54 -9.00
C PRO A 364 -12.17 1.65 -8.63
N TYR A 365 -11.73 2.42 -9.60
CA TYR A 365 -10.84 3.56 -9.38
C TYR A 365 -11.55 4.74 -8.74
N ALA A 366 -12.86 4.88 -8.98
CA ALA A 366 -13.73 5.82 -8.31
C ALA A 366 -15.05 5.11 -7.98
N ARG A 367 -15.59 5.35 -6.79
CA ARG A 367 -16.90 4.86 -6.39
C ARG A 367 -17.82 6.06 -6.18
N ARG A 368 -18.93 6.11 -6.91
CA ARG A 368 -19.92 7.19 -6.83
C ARG A 368 -21.20 6.68 -6.18
N GLU A 369 -21.65 7.38 -5.14
CA GLU A 369 -22.85 7.07 -4.37
C GLU A 369 -23.66 8.36 -4.15
N GLY A 370 -24.59 8.64 -5.05
CA GLY A 370 -25.31 9.91 -5.02
C GLY A 370 -24.37 11.10 -5.15
N ARG A 371 -24.32 11.96 -4.12
CA ARG A 371 -23.45 13.14 -4.06
C ARG A 371 -22.03 12.86 -3.56
N PHE A 372 -21.73 11.61 -3.20
CA PHE A 372 -20.42 11.19 -2.68
C PHE A 372 -19.56 10.57 -3.77
N THR A 373 -18.31 11.01 -3.86
CA THR A 373 -17.29 10.41 -4.73
C THR A 373 -16.13 9.92 -3.87
N TYR A 374 -15.86 8.62 -3.86
CA TYR A 374 -14.74 8.00 -3.13
C TYR A 374 -13.57 7.79 -4.07
N LEU A 375 -12.39 8.32 -3.71
CA LEU A 375 -11.17 8.25 -4.48
C LEU A 375 -10.02 7.63 -3.67
N TYR A 376 -9.14 6.90 -4.35
CA TYR A 376 -8.08 6.07 -3.75
C TYR A 376 -6.70 6.43 -4.31
N PRO A 377 -6.06 7.55 -3.89
CA PRO A 377 -4.86 8.11 -4.53
C PRO A 377 -3.62 7.22 -4.43
N ILE A 378 -3.55 6.35 -3.42
CA ILE A 378 -2.43 5.44 -3.19
C ILE A 378 -2.75 3.98 -3.54
N LYS A 379 -3.80 3.74 -4.35
CA LYS A 379 -4.27 2.40 -4.71
C LYS A 379 -3.15 1.49 -5.23
N HIS A 380 -2.24 2.02 -6.03
CA HIS A 380 -1.10 1.31 -6.64
C HIS A 380 0.22 1.43 -5.87
N TRP A 381 0.20 1.94 -4.64
CA TRP A 381 1.41 2.09 -3.84
C TRP A 381 1.70 0.84 -3.02
N SER A 382 2.97 0.45 -2.93
CA SER A 382 3.46 -0.52 -1.95
C SER A 382 3.64 0.14 -0.58
N THR A 383 3.83 -0.68 0.46
CA THR A 383 4.11 -0.13 1.80
C THR A 383 5.40 0.68 1.82
N ILE A 384 6.47 0.24 1.14
CA ILE A 384 7.72 1.01 1.07
C ILE A 384 7.51 2.36 0.37
N SER A 385 6.64 2.43 -0.66
CA SER A 385 6.33 3.70 -1.32
C SER A 385 5.67 4.69 -0.36
N VAL A 386 4.74 4.22 0.47
CA VAL A 386 4.10 5.05 1.50
C VAL A 386 5.09 5.50 2.57
N GLN A 387 5.95 4.59 3.06
CA GLN A 387 6.98 4.89 4.06
C GLN A 387 7.95 5.95 3.55
N VAL A 388 8.48 5.75 2.34
CA VAL A 388 9.42 6.67 1.68
C VAL A 388 8.78 8.03 1.43
N PHE A 389 7.53 8.07 0.95
CA PHE A 389 6.82 9.31 0.72
C PHE A 389 6.64 10.13 2.02
N ASN A 390 6.13 9.49 3.07
CA ASN A 390 5.90 10.15 4.36
C ASN A 390 7.21 10.68 4.94
N GLN A 391 8.30 9.90 4.85
CA GLN A 391 9.64 10.31 5.29
C GLN A 391 10.16 11.52 4.49
N LEU A 392 10.02 11.52 3.16
CA LEU A 392 10.51 12.60 2.30
C LEU A 392 9.83 13.95 2.57
N ILE A 393 8.55 13.94 2.89
CA ILE A 393 7.81 15.18 3.16
C ILE A 393 7.69 15.49 4.65
N GLY A 394 8.37 14.72 5.52
CA GLY A 394 8.47 14.97 6.96
C GLY A 394 7.16 14.82 7.72
N LEU A 395 6.23 13.93 7.30
CA LEU A 395 4.98 13.73 8.02
C LEU A 395 5.20 13.11 9.40
N PRO A 396 4.42 13.51 10.41
CA PRO A 396 4.37 12.84 11.70
C PRO A 396 4.10 11.36 11.54
N GLU A 397 4.99 10.52 12.07
CA GLU A 397 4.89 9.07 11.99
C GLU A 397 4.38 8.47 13.29
N ASN A 398 3.56 7.41 13.18
CA ASN A 398 3.09 6.68 14.35
C ASN A 398 4.25 5.87 14.97
N PRO A 399 4.53 6.06 16.28
CA PRO A 399 5.64 5.38 16.96
C PRO A 399 5.55 3.85 16.92
N LEU A 400 4.39 3.27 16.68
CA LEU A 400 4.23 1.82 16.52
C LEU A 400 5.01 1.26 15.33
N TYR A 401 5.26 2.05 14.28
CA TYR A 401 6.11 1.60 13.17
C TYR A 401 7.58 1.44 13.58
N TRP A 402 8.06 2.28 14.49
CA TRP A 402 9.40 2.13 15.10
C TRP A 402 9.50 0.92 16.02
N GLU A 403 8.38 0.50 16.62
CA GLU A 403 8.30 -0.75 17.39
C GLU A 403 8.30 -2.00 16.49
N GLY A 404 8.04 -1.86 15.18
CA GLY A 404 8.03 -2.93 14.19
C GLY A 404 6.65 -3.32 13.67
N PHE A 405 5.64 -2.50 13.89
CA PHE A 405 4.31 -2.72 13.31
C PHE A 405 4.34 -2.57 11.79
N TYR A 406 3.63 -3.45 11.11
CA TYR A 406 3.34 -3.31 9.69
C TYR A 406 2.17 -2.35 9.44
N ARG A 407 1.17 -2.36 10.31
CA ARG A 407 -0.03 -1.51 10.27
C ARG A 407 -0.50 -1.15 11.66
N THR A 408 -1.12 0.01 11.80
CA THR A 408 -1.79 0.43 13.03
C THR A 408 -3.31 0.23 12.94
N GLY A 409 -4.00 0.24 14.06
CA GLY A 409 -5.46 0.11 14.14
C GLY A 409 -5.93 0.11 15.59
N CYS A 410 -6.97 -0.68 15.91
CA CYS A 410 -7.41 -0.87 17.29
C CYS A 410 -6.58 -1.99 17.95
N TYR A 411 -6.31 -1.87 19.25
CA TYR A 411 -5.57 -2.89 20.01
C TYR A 411 -6.37 -4.18 20.26
N VAL A 412 -7.68 -4.17 20.02
CA VAL A 412 -8.55 -5.36 20.03
C VAL A 412 -8.94 -5.83 18.62
N CYS A 413 -8.15 -5.49 17.60
CA CYS A 413 -8.44 -5.83 16.22
C CYS A 413 -8.08 -7.30 15.93
N PRO A 414 -8.97 -8.10 15.31
CA PRO A 414 -8.64 -9.47 14.92
C PRO A 414 -7.54 -9.55 13.85
N SER A 415 -7.22 -8.43 13.20
CA SER A 415 -6.10 -8.36 12.27
C SER A 415 -4.77 -7.97 12.93
N LEU A 416 -4.76 -7.78 14.26
CA LEU A 416 -3.53 -7.64 15.05
C LEU A 416 -2.91 -9.04 15.17
N ARG A 417 -1.72 -9.21 14.62
CA ARG A 417 -1.05 -10.52 14.59
C ARG A 417 -0.20 -10.73 15.82
N SER A 418 0.22 -11.97 16.05
CA SER A 418 1.10 -12.32 17.17
C SER A 418 2.42 -11.55 17.14
N TRP A 419 2.95 -11.19 15.96
CA TRP A 419 4.12 -10.31 15.86
C TRP A 419 3.87 -8.93 16.49
N GLU A 420 2.77 -8.25 16.16
CA GLU A 420 2.44 -6.93 16.73
C GLU A 420 2.21 -7.04 18.24
N ILE A 421 1.58 -8.12 18.71
CA ILE A 421 1.41 -8.39 20.14
C ILE A 421 2.76 -8.61 20.82
N TYR A 422 3.64 -9.42 20.21
CA TYR A 422 4.99 -9.65 20.71
C TYR A 422 5.80 -8.36 20.82
N VAL A 423 5.76 -7.49 19.82
CA VAL A 423 6.52 -6.23 19.86
C VAL A 423 5.98 -5.25 20.88
N LEU A 424 4.68 -5.24 21.17
CA LEU A 424 4.08 -4.46 22.26
C LEU A 424 4.54 -4.96 23.63
N LEU A 425 4.42 -6.27 23.88
CA LEU A 425 4.79 -6.89 25.15
C LEU A 425 6.29 -6.79 25.44
N ASN A 426 7.12 -6.67 24.39
CA ASN A 426 8.57 -6.51 24.50
C ASN A 426 9.04 -5.07 24.23
N SER A 427 8.14 -4.09 24.32
CA SER A 427 8.53 -2.68 24.23
C SER A 427 9.22 -2.22 25.50
N ALA A 428 10.35 -1.56 25.37
CA ALA A 428 11.07 -0.95 26.50
C ALA A 428 10.28 0.20 27.15
N LYS A 429 9.24 0.72 26.48
CA LYS A 429 8.40 1.82 26.95
C LYS A 429 7.20 1.37 27.77
N GLY A 430 6.98 0.03 27.88
CA GLY A 430 5.78 -0.52 28.47
C GLY A 430 4.54 -0.46 27.58
N ILE A 431 3.58 -1.35 27.82
CA ILE A 431 2.35 -1.45 27.04
C ILE A 431 1.42 -0.26 27.29
N GLU A 432 1.43 0.31 28.48
CA GLU A 432 0.61 1.44 28.91
C GLU A 432 0.87 2.70 28.09
N LYS A 433 2.02 2.77 27.44
CA LYS A 433 2.33 3.87 26.50
C LYS A 433 1.47 3.83 25.23
N TYR A 434 0.95 2.65 24.89
CA TYR A 434 0.24 2.42 23.62
C TYR A 434 -1.24 2.07 23.80
N VAL A 435 -1.60 1.47 24.95
CA VAL A 435 -2.93 0.93 25.25
C VAL A 435 -3.45 1.56 26.53
N ASP A 436 -4.60 2.22 26.44
CA ASP A 436 -5.27 2.89 27.57
C ASP A 436 -6.00 1.92 28.50
N ASP A 437 -6.54 0.82 27.96
CA ASP A 437 -7.24 -0.22 28.70
C ASP A 437 -6.51 -1.57 28.58
N VAL A 438 -5.44 -1.71 29.38
CA VAL A 438 -4.60 -2.92 29.39
C VAL A 438 -5.42 -4.16 29.77
N LYS A 439 -6.40 -4.04 30.69
CA LYS A 439 -7.25 -5.17 31.09
C LYS A 439 -8.12 -5.68 29.93
N LEU A 440 -8.67 -4.78 29.14
CA LEU A 440 -9.44 -5.13 27.94
C LEU A 440 -8.54 -5.82 26.89
N PHE A 441 -7.31 -5.30 26.71
CA PHE A 441 -6.33 -5.90 25.82
C PHE A 441 -5.93 -7.31 26.25
N GLU A 442 -5.68 -7.55 27.54
CA GLU A 442 -5.39 -8.88 28.09
C GLU A 442 -6.56 -9.86 27.92
N ARG A 443 -7.79 -9.39 28.08
CA ARG A 443 -8.99 -10.19 27.78
C ARG A 443 -9.05 -10.59 26.32
N PHE A 444 -8.75 -9.67 25.42
CA PHE A 444 -8.67 -9.93 23.98
C PHE A 444 -7.61 -10.98 23.67
N GLN A 445 -6.39 -10.84 24.21
CA GLN A 445 -5.31 -11.80 24.01
C GLN A 445 -5.67 -13.21 24.50
N ARG A 446 -6.31 -13.31 25.66
CA ARG A 446 -6.80 -14.61 26.19
C ARG A 446 -7.83 -15.24 25.25
N GLY A 447 -8.64 -14.44 24.59
CA GLY A 447 -9.59 -14.90 23.58
C GLY A 447 -8.91 -15.47 22.32
N LEU A 448 -7.74 -14.93 21.94
CA LEU A 448 -6.94 -15.45 20.81
C LEU A 448 -6.24 -16.78 21.11
N ARG A 449 -5.95 -17.06 22.40
CA ARG A 449 -5.29 -18.29 22.86
C ARG A 449 -6.23 -19.49 23.03
N LYS A 450 -7.54 -19.31 22.83
CA LYS A 450 -8.49 -20.44 22.88
C LYS A 450 -8.34 -21.29 21.63
N PRO A 451 -8.25 -22.63 21.80
CA PRO A 451 -8.08 -23.57 20.70
C PRO A 451 -9.25 -23.56 19.72
#